data_c892fffa2fdd9ca8ded74b04efbc3601
#
_entry.id   c892fffa2fdd9ca8ded74b04efbc3601
#
_cell.length_a   1.000
_cell.length_b   1.000
_cell.length_c   1.000
_cell.angle_alpha   90.00
_cell.angle_beta   90.00
_cell.angle_gamma   90.00
#
_symmetry.space_group_name_H-M   'P 1'
#
loop_
_entity.id
_entity.type
_entity.pdbx_description
1 polymer ?
#
loop_
_entity_poly.entity_id
_entity_poly.type
_entity_poly.pdbx_seq_one_letter_code
_entity_poly.pdbx_strand_id
1 'polypeptide(L)'
;MELVPRTFIFGAKAAPGYYLAKCIIKLINSVADLINNDSRVNNKIKVVFVENYGVSIAEKIIPAADVSEQISTTTKEASGTGNMKLMMNGAITLATMDGANVEISEQVGKENMFIFGLNAEQVLEYNKFGGYSSKDLYHSDRKIKRVVDDLVNGFIPGLGKDGIAIYDSLITYNDEYFVLRDFYSYIEAQKSLQELYINKDLWNKISLKNTACSGFFSSDRTIEEYIHDIWFKEV
;
A
#
# COMPACT_ATOMS: atom_id res chain seq x y z
N MET A 1 -16.09 -16.26 7.46
CA MET A 1 -16.46 -15.06 6.69
C MET A 1 -16.29 -15.38 5.21
N GLU A 2 -17.30 -15.13 4.40
CA GLU A 2 -17.20 -15.33 2.97
C GLU A 2 -16.33 -14.21 2.35
N LEU A 3 -15.38 -14.57 1.48
CA LEU A 3 -14.49 -13.60 0.83
C LEU A 3 -15.28 -12.74 -0.16
N VAL A 4 -15.24 -11.43 0.02
CA VAL A 4 -15.80 -10.48 -0.95
C VAL A 4 -14.89 -10.42 -2.19
N PRO A 5 -15.46 -10.55 -3.40
CA PRO A 5 -14.68 -10.46 -4.62
C PRO A 5 -13.90 -9.14 -4.72
N ARG A 6 -12.63 -9.22 -5.08
CA ARG A 6 -11.75 -8.05 -5.25
C ARG A 6 -10.73 -8.24 -6.34
N THR A 7 -10.34 -7.15 -6.96
CA THR A 7 -9.25 -7.08 -7.93
C THR A 7 -8.14 -6.19 -7.38
N PHE A 8 -6.94 -6.74 -7.26
CA PHE A 8 -5.73 -5.97 -6.97
C PHE A 8 -5.11 -5.50 -8.28
N ILE A 9 -4.99 -4.19 -8.46
CA ILE A 9 -4.42 -3.58 -9.65
C ILE A 9 -3.11 -2.91 -9.26
N PHE A 10 -2.02 -3.37 -9.84
CA PHE A 10 -0.68 -2.80 -9.65
C PHE A 10 -0.31 -2.00 -10.90
N GLY A 11 0.03 -0.73 -10.73
CA GLY A 11 0.53 0.12 -11.80
C GLY A 11 1.83 0.79 -11.35
N ALA A 12 2.96 0.31 -11.87
CA ALA A 12 4.27 0.78 -11.46
C ALA A 12 5.31 0.67 -12.57
N LYS A 13 6.44 1.36 -12.38
CA LYS A 13 7.64 1.23 -13.18
C LYS A 13 8.85 1.16 -12.27
N ALA A 14 9.77 0.23 -12.51
CA ALA A 14 11.05 0.18 -11.84
C ALA A 14 12.14 0.90 -12.65
N ALA A 15 13.01 1.64 -12.00
CA ALA A 15 14.22 2.14 -12.64
C ALA A 15 15.09 0.99 -13.17
N PRO A 16 15.76 1.12 -14.31
CA PRO A 16 16.54 0.03 -14.92
C PRO A 16 17.56 -0.63 -13.98
N GLY A 17 18.19 0.16 -13.12
CA GLY A 17 19.18 -0.31 -12.13
C GLY A 17 18.58 -0.85 -10.82
N TYR A 18 17.27 -0.67 -10.57
CA TYR A 18 16.66 -1.08 -9.32
C TYR A 18 16.24 -2.55 -9.37
N TYR A 19 17.20 -3.44 -9.14
CA TYR A 19 17.03 -4.88 -9.30
C TYR A 19 15.91 -5.44 -8.40
N LEU A 20 15.88 -5.08 -7.10
CA LEU A 20 14.88 -5.60 -6.17
C LEU A 20 13.45 -5.21 -6.57
N ALA A 21 13.22 -3.98 -7.04
CA ALA A 21 11.91 -3.56 -7.54
C ALA A 21 11.48 -4.40 -8.75
N LYS A 22 12.40 -4.76 -9.64
CA LYS A 22 12.11 -5.65 -10.77
C LYS A 22 11.78 -7.07 -10.31
N CYS A 23 12.44 -7.58 -9.27
CA CYS A 23 12.10 -8.86 -8.65
C CYS A 23 10.67 -8.84 -8.06
N ILE A 24 10.27 -7.73 -7.42
CA ILE A 24 8.93 -7.55 -6.87
C ILE A 24 7.88 -7.51 -7.98
N ILE A 25 8.14 -6.79 -9.08
CA ILE A 25 7.23 -6.79 -10.26
C ILE A 25 7.07 -8.22 -10.80
N LYS A 26 8.15 -8.97 -10.89
CA LYS A 26 8.08 -10.38 -11.32
C LYS A 26 7.29 -11.23 -10.33
N LEU A 27 7.48 -11.04 -9.02
CA LEU A 27 6.68 -11.70 -7.99
C LEU A 27 5.19 -11.42 -8.16
N ILE A 28 4.80 -10.16 -8.36
CA ILE A 28 3.39 -9.78 -8.59
C ILE A 28 2.82 -10.53 -9.79
N ASN A 29 3.53 -10.56 -10.92
CA ASN A 29 3.08 -11.27 -12.13
C ASN A 29 3.00 -12.80 -11.90
N SER A 30 3.99 -13.41 -11.24
CA SER A 30 3.97 -14.84 -10.95
C SER A 30 2.83 -15.22 -10.00
N VAL A 31 2.54 -14.39 -9.01
CA VAL A 31 1.39 -14.57 -8.10
C VAL A 31 0.07 -14.33 -8.84
N ALA A 32 0.02 -13.36 -9.76
CA ALA A 32 -1.13 -13.11 -10.61
C ALA A 32 -1.47 -14.35 -11.47
N ASP A 33 -0.47 -14.94 -12.12
CA ASP A 33 -0.64 -16.15 -12.91
C ASP A 33 -1.15 -17.32 -12.04
N LEU A 34 -0.59 -17.50 -10.86
CA LEU A 34 -1.00 -18.54 -9.92
C LEU A 34 -2.45 -18.37 -9.47
N ILE A 35 -2.83 -17.16 -9.03
CA ILE A 35 -4.16 -16.87 -8.47
C ILE A 35 -5.22 -16.87 -9.56
N ASN A 36 -4.96 -16.19 -10.68
CA ASN A 36 -5.95 -15.99 -11.73
C ASN A 36 -6.31 -17.31 -12.45
N ASN A 37 -5.46 -18.33 -12.38
CA ASN A 37 -5.69 -19.65 -12.98
C ASN A 37 -6.11 -20.71 -11.93
N ASP A 38 -6.21 -20.38 -10.65
CA ASP A 38 -6.62 -21.33 -9.61
C ASP A 38 -8.15 -21.39 -9.50
N SER A 39 -8.74 -22.50 -9.91
CA SER A 39 -10.20 -22.73 -9.83
C SER A 39 -10.77 -22.66 -8.41
N ARG A 40 -9.96 -22.89 -7.38
CA ARG A 40 -10.36 -22.81 -5.98
C ARG A 40 -10.66 -21.37 -5.55
N VAL A 41 -9.99 -20.41 -6.17
CA VAL A 41 -10.22 -18.97 -5.95
C VAL A 41 -11.56 -18.52 -6.56
N ASN A 42 -12.03 -19.21 -7.60
CA ASN A 42 -13.33 -19.00 -8.24
C ASN A 42 -13.62 -17.52 -8.58
N ASN A 43 -12.66 -16.84 -9.17
CA ASN A 43 -12.71 -15.41 -9.52
C ASN A 43 -13.00 -14.44 -8.34
N LYS A 44 -12.90 -14.90 -7.09
CA LYS A 44 -13.07 -14.02 -5.92
C LYS A 44 -11.86 -13.12 -5.67
N ILE A 45 -10.70 -13.51 -6.14
CA ILE A 45 -9.50 -12.66 -6.13
C ILE A 45 -8.95 -12.62 -7.56
N LYS A 46 -8.64 -11.42 -8.02
CA LYS A 46 -7.93 -11.21 -9.26
C LYS A 46 -6.74 -10.28 -9.02
N VAL A 47 -5.61 -10.59 -9.64
CA VAL A 47 -4.40 -9.76 -9.57
C VAL A 47 -4.03 -9.34 -10.98
N VAL A 48 -3.82 -8.04 -11.17
CA VAL A 48 -3.48 -7.45 -12.48
C VAL A 48 -2.28 -6.54 -12.31
N PHE A 49 -1.24 -6.76 -13.08
CA PHE A 49 -0.16 -5.81 -13.25
C PHE A 49 -0.35 -5.05 -14.57
N VAL A 50 -0.47 -3.73 -14.50
CA VAL A 50 -0.72 -2.88 -15.65
C VAL A 50 0.60 -2.49 -16.30
N GLU A 51 0.81 -2.95 -17.53
CA GLU A 51 2.00 -2.62 -18.29
C GLU A 51 2.02 -1.14 -18.67
N ASN A 52 3.23 -0.59 -18.71
CA ASN A 52 3.48 0.79 -19.15
C ASN A 52 2.57 1.85 -18.48
N TYR A 53 2.33 1.68 -17.18
CA TYR A 53 1.52 2.63 -16.40
C TYR A 53 2.00 4.07 -16.61
N GLY A 54 1.09 4.95 -17.00
CA GLY A 54 1.30 6.36 -17.28
C GLY A 54 0.01 7.14 -17.15
N VAL A 55 0.05 8.42 -17.49
CA VAL A 55 -1.08 9.37 -17.30
C VAL A 55 -2.38 8.85 -17.90
N SER A 56 -2.37 8.44 -19.16
CA SER A 56 -3.58 7.99 -19.87
C SER A 56 -4.24 6.76 -19.26
N ILE A 57 -3.44 5.88 -18.62
CA ILE A 57 -3.95 4.72 -17.90
C ILE A 57 -4.43 5.14 -16.51
N ALA A 58 -3.70 6.02 -15.84
CA ALA A 58 -4.07 6.55 -14.54
C ALA A 58 -5.44 7.24 -14.56
N GLU A 59 -5.73 8.02 -15.60
CA GLU A 59 -7.03 8.68 -15.81
C GLU A 59 -8.22 7.71 -15.85
N LYS A 60 -7.98 6.43 -16.15
CA LYS A 60 -9.00 5.38 -16.18
C LYS A 60 -9.04 4.58 -14.88
N ILE A 61 -7.87 4.27 -14.31
CA ILE A 61 -7.78 3.41 -13.12
C ILE A 61 -8.18 4.18 -11.86
N ILE A 62 -7.75 5.43 -11.72
CA ILE A 62 -8.01 6.22 -10.52
C ILE A 62 -9.51 6.36 -10.24
N PRO A 63 -10.36 6.75 -11.20
CA PRO A 63 -11.81 6.83 -10.96
C PRO A 63 -12.50 5.48 -10.77
N ALA A 64 -11.85 4.38 -11.16
CA ALA A 64 -12.40 3.03 -11.05
C ALA A 64 -12.03 2.31 -9.74
N ALA A 65 -11.18 2.94 -8.92
CA ALA A 65 -10.70 2.32 -7.69
C ALA A 65 -11.67 2.55 -6.53
N ASP A 66 -12.06 1.47 -5.84
CA ASP A 66 -12.79 1.55 -4.56
C ASP A 66 -11.85 1.83 -3.39
N VAL A 67 -10.62 1.36 -3.47
CA VAL A 67 -9.60 1.40 -2.41
C VAL A 67 -8.29 1.95 -2.94
N SER A 68 -7.70 2.85 -2.18
CA SER A 68 -6.37 3.40 -2.39
C SER A 68 -5.40 2.75 -1.42
N GLU A 69 -4.54 1.84 -1.89
CA GLU A 69 -3.50 1.23 -1.07
C GLU A 69 -2.21 2.04 -1.13
N GLN A 70 -1.82 2.63 0.01
CA GLN A 70 -0.65 3.50 0.16
C GLN A 70 0.25 2.91 1.25
N ILE A 71 1.11 1.99 0.83
CA ILE A 71 1.82 1.05 1.71
C ILE A 71 3.32 1.31 1.84
N SER A 72 3.78 2.54 1.62
CA SER A 72 5.17 2.91 1.89
C SER A 72 5.50 2.67 3.36
N THR A 73 6.75 2.32 3.65
CA THR A 73 7.21 2.28 5.03
C THR A 73 7.23 3.69 5.60
N THR A 74 6.62 3.88 6.75
CA THR A 74 6.58 5.18 7.45
C THR A 74 7.99 5.81 7.51
N THR A 75 8.10 7.07 7.16
CA THR A 75 9.32 7.87 6.98
C THR A 75 10.06 7.70 5.65
N LYS A 76 9.55 6.93 4.71
CA LYS A 76 10.21 6.70 3.39
C LYS A 76 9.58 7.50 2.25
N GLU A 77 8.30 7.84 2.31
CA GLU A 77 7.61 8.64 1.30
C GLU A 77 7.49 10.10 1.76
N ALA A 78 7.92 11.04 0.93
CA ALA A 78 7.87 12.47 1.27
C ALA A 78 6.43 13.00 1.26
N SER A 79 5.64 12.64 0.29
CA SER A 79 4.24 13.06 0.14
C SER A 79 3.41 11.99 -0.59
N GLY A 80 3.80 11.63 -1.81
CA GLY A 80 2.94 10.94 -2.75
C GLY A 80 1.96 11.90 -3.43
N THR A 81 1.39 11.46 -4.55
CA THR A 81 0.34 12.20 -5.28
C THR A 81 -0.83 11.30 -5.65
N GLY A 82 -0.60 10.00 -5.76
CA GLY A 82 -1.62 9.00 -6.07
C GLY A 82 -2.71 8.94 -5.01
N ASN A 83 -2.33 9.03 -3.74
CA ASN A 83 -3.23 9.05 -2.60
C ASN A 83 -4.28 10.18 -2.69
N MET A 84 -3.85 11.41 -2.97
CA MET A 84 -4.76 12.57 -3.12
C MET A 84 -5.69 12.40 -4.32
N LYS A 85 -5.18 11.91 -5.47
CA LYS A 85 -5.96 11.68 -6.69
C LYS A 85 -7.02 10.60 -6.48
N LEU A 86 -6.66 9.50 -5.84
CA LEU A 86 -7.57 8.41 -5.52
C LEU A 86 -8.64 8.87 -4.52
N MET A 87 -8.27 9.59 -3.47
CA MET A 87 -9.19 10.21 -2.50
C MET A 87 -10.20 11.14 -3.19
N MET A 88 -9.74 12.01 -4.09
CA MET A 88 -10.58 12.93 -4.86
C MET A 88 -11.63 12.19 -5.72
N ASN A 89 -11.31 10.97 -6.15
CA ASN A 89 -12.18 10.12 -6.95
C ASN A 89 -12.99 9.10 -6.10
N GLY A 90 -13.02 9.26 -4.79
CA GLY A 90 -13.88 8.48 -3.90
C GLY A 90 -13.28 7.17 -3.37
N ALA A 91 -12.03 6.85 -3.70
CA ALA A 91 -11.38 5.69 -3.13
C ALA A 91 -11.10 5.90 -1.64
N ILE A 92 -11.42 4.90 -0.82
CA ILE A 92 -11.11 4.91 0.61
C ILE A 92 -9.65 4.50 0.80
N THR A 93 -8.91 5.27 1.59
CA THR A 93 -7.48 5.05 1.78
C THR A 93 -7.21 3.96 2.82
N LEU A 94 -6.41 2.95 2.43
CA LEU A 94 -5.77 1.98 3.31
C LEU A 94 -4.27 2.29 3.29
N ALA A 95 -3.70 2.71 4.41
CA ALA A 95 -2.37 3.30 4.38
C ALA A 95 -1.58 3.13 5.68
N THR A 96 -0.28 3.25 5.55
CA THR A 96 0.62 3.62 6.65
C THR A 96 0.54 5.13 6.89
N MET A 97 0.93 5.58 8.08
CA MET A 97 1.01 7.01 8.42
C MET A 97 2.30 7.62 7.89
N ASP A 98 2.37 7.76 6.56
CA ASP A 98 3.53 8.23 5.81
C ASP A 98 3.11 9.20 4.70
N GLY A 99 3.97 10.16 4.37
CA GLY A 99 3.69 11.17 3.35
C GLY A 99 2.36 11.88 3.58
N ALA A 100 1.65 12.21 2.51
CA ALA A 100 0.36 12.90 2.57
C ALA A 100 -0.79 12.07 3.17
N ASN A 101 -0.56 10.80 3.54
CA ASN A 101 -1.57 10.02 4.26
C ASN A 101 -1.82 10.60 5.67
N VAL A 102 -0.82 11.29 6.24
CA VAL A 102 -0.94 12.01 7.52
C VAL A 102 -1.99 13.12 7.38
N GLU A 103 -1.82 14.00 6.40
CA GLU A 103 -2.75 15.10 6.14
C GLU A 103 -4.13 14.58 5.70
N ILE A 104 -4.19 13.51 4.91
CA ILE A 104 -5.46 12.86 4.56
C ILE A 104 -6.18 12.43 5.85
N SER A 105 -5.48 11.78 6.78
CA SER A 105 -6.03 11.36 8.06
C SER A 105 -6.57 12.53 8.89
N GLU A 106 -5.88 13.66 8.88
CA GLU A 106 -6.32 14.89 9.58
C GLU A 106 -7.58 15.47 8.94
N GLN A 107 -7.69 15.45 7.61
CA GLN A 107 -8.83 16.01 6.89
C GLN A 107 -10.09 15.15 6.98
N VAL A 108 -9.95 13.82 6.87
CA VAL A 108 -11.12 12.92 6.86
C VAL A 108 -11.49 12.39 8.24
N GLY A 109 -10.55 12.34 9.17
CA GLY A 109 -10.64 11.62 10.45
C GLY A 109 -10.21 10.15 10.31
N LYS A 110 -9.54 9.64 11.34
CA LYS A 110 -8.98 8.27 11.37
C LYS A 110 -10.03 7.18 11.17
N GLU A 111 -11.28 7.47 11.53
CA GLU A 111 -12.42 6.58 11.38
C GLU A 111 -12.91 6.45 9.92
N ASN A 112 -12.43 7.30 9.01
CA ASN A 112 -12.83 7.33 7.60
C ASN A 112 -11.73 6.84 6.65
N MET A 113 -10.71 6.19 7.21
CA MET A 113 -9.65 5.49 6.47
C MET A 113 -9.17 4.26 7.26
N PHE A 114 -8.35 3.43 6.65
CA PHE A 114 -7.77 2.25 7.29
C PHE A 114 -6.27 2.47 7.48
N ILE A 115 -5.83 2.48 8.74
CA ILE A 115 -4.44 2.72 9.10
C ILE A 115 -3.83 1.42 9.58
N PHE A 116 -2.61 1.12 9.14
CA PHE A 116 -1.83 -0.03 9.60
C PHE A 116 -0.34 0.32 9.71
N GLY A 117 0.43 -0.60 10.26
CA GLY A 117 1.87 -0.52 10.33
C GLY A 117 2.41 0.33 11.47
N LEU A 118 3.72 0.41 11.53
CA LEU A 118 4.45 1.18 12.52
C LEU A 118 4.24 2.68 12.29
N ASN A 119 4.19 3.44 13.37
CA ASN A 119 4.23 4.91 13.30
C ASN A 119 5.68 5.42 13.17
N ALA A 120 5.85 6.72 12.89
CA ALA A 120 7.16 7.33 12.67
C ALA A 120 8.09 7.20 13.89
N GLU A 121 7.55 7.36 15.09
CA GLU A 121 8.31 7.26 16.34
C GLU A 121 8.89 5.83 16.49
N GLN A 122 8.06 4.81 16.29
CA GLN A 122 8.48 3.41 16.37
C GLN A 122 9.54 3.06 15.31
N VAL A 123 9.39 3.55 14.07
CA VAL A 123 10.38 3.33 13.01
C VAL A 123 11.71 4.00 13.35
N LEU A 124 11.68 5.24 13.84
CA LEU A 124 12.87 5.96 14.25
C LEU A 124 13.56 5.31 15.46
N GLU A 125 12.77 4.78 16.39
CA GLU A 125 13.27 4.05 17.56
C GLU A 125 14.00 2.75 17.12
N TYR A 126 13.39 1.94 16.28
CA TYR A 126 14.03 0.74 15.71
C TYR A 126 15.30 1.08 14.92
N ASN A 127 15.28 2.12 14.12
CA ASN A 127 16.44 2.55 13.34
C ASN A 127 17.59 3.03 14.23
N LYS A 128 17.28 3.67 15.35
CA LYS A 128 18.27 4.25 16.26
C LYS A 128 18.82 3.25 17.27
N PHE A 129 17.97 2.41 17.83
CA PHE A 129 18.32 1.54 18.96
C PHE A 129 18.32 0.06 18.59
N GLY A 130 17.84 -0.32 17.40
CA GLY A 130 17.66 -1.72 17.05
C GLY A 130 16.46 -2.35 17.77
N GLY A 131 16.53 -3.65 17.98
CA GLY A 131 15.46 -4.41 18.68
C GLY A 131 14.44 -5.06 17.77
N TYR A 132 14.51 -4.82 16.45
CA TYR A 132 13.76 -5.55 15.45
C TYR A 132 14.62 -6.67 14.82
N SER A 133 14.09 -7.88 14.78
CA SER A 133 14.67 -9.04 14.10
C SER A 133 13.63 -9.73 13.23
N SER A 134 13.76 -9.60 11.92
CA SER A 134 12.91 -10.32 10.97
C SER A 134 13.10 -11.83 11.05
N LYS A 135 14.32 -12.28 11.37
CA LYS A 135 14.63 -13.71 11.58
C LYS A 135 13.85 -14.29 12.76
N ASP A 136 13.71 -13.55 13.85
CA ASP A 136 12.96 -14.01 15.03
C ASP A 136 11.48 -14.14 14.71
N LEU A 137 10.90 -13.18 13.98
CA LEU A 137 9.53 -13.28 13.48
C LEU A 137 9.37 -14.50 12.55
N TYR A 138 10.26 -14.66 11.60
CA TYR A 138 10.25 -15.79 10.66
C TYR A 138 10.30 -17.14 11.37
N HIS A 139 11.12 -17.29 12.43
CA HIS A 139 11.24 -18.54 13.16
C HIS A 139 10.09 -18.79 14.15
N SER A 140 9.53 -17.74 14.71
CA SER A 140 8.48 -17.86 15.74
C SER A 140 7.07 -17.91 15.16
N ASP A 141 6.83 -17.39 13.95
CA ASP A 141 5.51 -17.32 13.34
C ASP A 141 5.38 -18.24 12.12
N ARG A 142 4.48 -19.23 12.20
CA ARG A 142 4.26 -20.22 11.13
C ARG A 142 3.67 -19.63 9.86
N LYS A 143 2.86 -18.57 9.94
CA LYS A 143 2.24 -17.94 8.75
C LYS A 143 3.26 -17.11 8.01
N ILE A 144 3.99 -16.27 8.74
CA ILE A 144 5.09 -15.49 8.17
C ILE A 144 6.13 -16.43 7.53
N LYS A 145 6.54 -17.46 8.26
CA LYS A 145 7.48 -18.46 7.75
C LYS A 145 7.00 -19.06 6.43
N ARG A 146 5.75 -19.50 6.38
CA ARG A 146 5.18 -20.11 5.17
C ARG A 146 5.22 -19.17 3.99
N VAL A 147 4.75 -17.93 4.17
CA VAL A 147 4.70 -16.93 3.07
C VAL A 147 6.11 -16.59 2.57
N VAL A 148 7.08 -16.50 3.49
CA VAL A 148 8.48 -16.23 3.12
C VAL A 148 9.12 -17.44 2.44
N ASP A 149 8.87 -18.67 2.94
CA ASP A 149 9.37 -19.90 2.30
C ASP A 149 8.83 -20.06 0.87
N ASP A 150 7.60 -19.64 0.59
CA ASP A 150 6.97 -19.73 -0.73
C ASP A 150 7.71 -18.91 -1.80
N LEU A 151 8.55 -17.94 -1.41
CA LEU A 151 9.42 -17.20 -2.33
C LEU A 151 10.57 -18.06 -2.91
N VAL A 152 11.00 -19.11 -2.18
CA VAL A 152 12.23 -19.85 -2.51
C VAL A 152 12.05 -21.37 -2.65
N ASN A 153 10.88 -21.92 -2.24
CA ASN A 153 10.63 -23.36 -2.25
C ASN A 153 10.05 -23.89 -3.58
N GLY A 154 9.84 -23.02 -4.57
CA GLY A 154 9.25 -23.38 -5.87
C GLY A 154 7.71 -23.37 -5.90
N PHE A 155 7.04 -23.01 -4.82
CA PHE A 155 5.58 -22.85 -4.78
C PHE A 155 5.09 -21.78 -5.77
N ILE A 156 5.81 -20.66 -5.85
CA ILE A 156 5.54 -19.60 -6.84
C ILE A 156 6.41 -19.87 -8.08
N PRO A 157 5.82 -20.29 -9.23
CA PRO A 157 6.58 -20.67 -10.41
C PRO A 157 7.41 -19.52 -10.98
N GLY A 158 8.58 -19.84 -11.49
CA GLY A 158 9.39 -18.91 -12.28
C GLY A 158 10.18 -17.86 -11.49
N LEU A 159 10.08 -17.78 -10.16
CA LEU A 159 10.83 -16.80 -9.37
C LEU A 159 12.34 -17.04 -9.36
N GLY A 160 12.79 -18.28 -9.09
CA GLY A 160 14.21 -18.64 -9.07
C GLY A 160 15.07 -17.68 -8.24
N LYS A 161 16.13 -17.14 -8.85
CA LYS A 161 17.04 -16.19 -8.21
C LYS A 161 16.37 -14.87 -7.73
N ASP A 162 15.27 -14.48 -8.38
CA ASP A 162 14.56 -13.25 -8.03
C ASP A 162 13.78 -13.43 -6.73
N GLY A 163 13.23 -14.63 -6.49
CA GLY A 163 12.65 -15.01 -5.20
C GLY A 163 13.69 -15.03 -4.07
N ILE A 164 14.90 -15.54 -4.34
CA ILE A 164 16.02 -15.51 -3.38
C ILE A 164 16.37 -14.06 -3.01
N ALA A 165 16.43 -13.15 -4.00
CA ALA A 165 16.74 -11.74 -3.71
C ALA A 165 15.70 -11.09 -2.79
N ILE A 166 14.41 -11.41 -2.96
CA ILE A 166 13.34 -10.91 -2.07
C ILE A 166 13.46 -11.56 -0.69
N TYR A 167 13.69 -12.88 -0.63
CA TYR A 167 13.92 -13.59 0.64
C TYR A 167 15.09 -12.99 1.41
N ASP A 168 16.22 -12.73 0.73
CA ASP A 168 17.39 -12.11 1.35
C ASP A 168 17.09 -10.71 1.89
N SER A 169 16.34 -9.90 1.15
CA SER A 169 15.89 -8.59 1.61
C SER A 169 15.09 -8.69 2.92
N LEU A 170 14.21 -9.68 3.01
CA LEU A 170 13.35 -9.86 4.19
C LEU A 170 14.08 -10.51 5.37
N ILE A 171 14.95 -11.50 5.11
CA ILE A 171 15.51 -12.34 6.19
C ILE A 171 17.00 -12.10 6.39
N THR A 172 17.80 -12.10 5.31
CA THR A 172 19.27 -11.94 5.42
C THR A 172 19.63 -10.51 5.80
N TYR A 173 18.93 -9.52 5.23
CA TYR A 173 19.18 -8.09 5.45
C TYR A 173 18.19 -7.45 6.43
N ASN A 174 17.49 -8.26 7.21
CA ASN A 174 16.65 -7.84 8.33
C ASN A 174 15.50 -6.89 7.97
N ASP A 175 14.87 -7.08 6.77
CA ASP A 175 13.62 -6.40 6.40
C ASP A 175 13.64 -4.88 6.68
N GLU A 176 14.46 -4.15 5.97
CA GLU A 176 14.63 -2.68 6.10
C GLU A 176 13.31 -1.91 6.09
N TYR A 177 12.28 -2.49 5.47
CA TYR A 177 10.97 -1.87 5.29
C TYR A 177 9.91 -2.30 6.29
N PHE A 178 10.27 -3.11 7.31
CA PHE A 178 9.38 -3.61 8.35
C PHE A 178 8.15 -4.37 7.82
N VAL A 179 8.23 -4.95 6.63
CA VAL A 179 7.12 -5.65 5.95
C VAL A 179 6.57 -6.79 6.81
N LEU A 180 7.47 -7.58 7.41
CA LEU A 180 7.07 -8.69 8.28
C LEU A 180 6.54 -8.21 9.63
N ARG A 181 7.01 -7.06 10.12
CA ARG A 181 6.53 -6.45 11.36
C ARG A 181 5.10 -5.95 11.21
N ASP A 182 4.79 -5.40 10.05
CA ASP A 182 3.47 -4.82 9.74
C ASP A 182 2.46 -5.87 9.24
N PHE A 183 2.88 -7.10 9.01
CA PHE A 183 2.09 -8.16 8.39
C PHE A 183 0.70 -8.35 9.01
N TYR A 184 0.61 -8.45 10.32
CA TYR A 184 -0.68 -8.67 10.99
C TYR A 184 -1.55 -7.42 11.03
N SER A 185 -0.98 -6.25 11.24
CA SER A 185 -1.73 -5.00 11.22
C SER A 185 -2.34 -4.73 9.83
N TYR A 186 -1.61 -5.07 8.77
CA TYR A 186 -2.14 -5.03 7.40
C TYR A 186 -3.30 -6.01 7.19
N ILE A 187 -3.17 -7.26 7.67
CA ILE A 187 -4.25 -8.24 7.59
C ILE A 187 -5.52 -7.76 8.31
N GLU A 188 -5.39 -7.20 9.50
CA GLU A 188 -6.54 -6.69 10.26
C GLU A 188 -7.19 -5.47 9.56
N ALA A 189 -6.38 -4.57 8.99
CA ALA A 189 -6.89 -3.46 8.20
C ALA A 189 -7.66 -3.95 6.95
N GLN A 190 -7.15 -4.97 6.26
CA GLN A 190 -7.84 -5.61 5.12
C GLN A 190 -9.16 -6.28 5.50
N LYS A 191 -9.23 -6.90 6.69
CA LYS A 191 -10.49 -7.48 7.20
C LYS A 191 -11.51 -6.40 7.51
N SER A 192 -11.11 -5.36 8.23
CA SER A 192 -11.98 -4.23 8.57
C SER A 192 -12.51 -3.53 7.31
N LEU A 193 -11.67 -3.37 6.30
CA LEU A 193 -12.04 -2.84 5.00
C LEU A 193 -13.09 -3.74 4.31
N GLN A 194 -12.90 -5.07 4.34
CA GLN A 194 -13.88 -6.01 3.79
C GLN A 194 -15.24 -5.94 4.52
N GLU A 195 -15.22 -5.83 5.83
CA GLU A 195 -16.42 -5.68 6.65
C GLU A 195 -17.19 -4.40 6.32
N LEU A 196 -16.45 -3.29 6.17
CA LEU A 196 -17.05 -2.02 5.75
C LEU A 196 -17.64 -2.10 4.34
N TYR A 197 -16.94 -2.76 3.39
CA TYR A 197 -17.39 -2.84 2.00
C TYR A 197 -18.73 -3.52 1.82
N ILE A 198 -19.10 -4.44 2.72
CA ILE A 198 -20.41 -5.10 2.71
C ILE A 198 -21.53 -4.12 3.11
N ASN A 199 -21.25 -3.15 3.98
CA ASN A 199 -22.17 -2.09 4.36
C ASN A 199 -22.11 -0.92 3.36
N LYS A 200 -22.85 -1.03 2.27
CA LYS A 200 -22.80 -0.06 1.17
C LYS A 200 -23.17 1.36 1.58
N ASP A 201 -24.10 1.55 2.49
CA ASP A 201 -24.50 2.88 2.94
C ASP A 201 -23.36 3.56 3.71
N LEU A 202 -22.70 2.84 4.58
CA LEU A 202 -21.57 3.37 5.34
C LEU A 202 -20.36 3.56 4.42
N TRP A 203 -20.11 2.62 3.51
CA TRP A 203 -19.06 2.75 2.48
C TRP A 203 -19.21 4.05 1.68
N ASN A 204 -20.41 4.28 1.13
CA ASN A 204 -20.69 5.46 0.33
C ASN A 204 -20.57 6.77 1.13
N LYS A 205 -20.96 6.77 2.41
CA LYS A 205 -20.77 7.93 3.28
C LYS A 205 -19.30 8.25 3.49
N ILE A 206 -18.48 7.24 3.74
CA ILE A 206 -17.03 7.42 3.94
C ILE A 206 -16.37 7.86 2.63
N SER A 207 -16.69 7.24 1.51
CA SER A 207 -16.22 7.63 0.19
C SER A 207 -16.55 9.10 -0.13
N LEU A 208 -17.80 9.50 0.09
CA LEU A 208 -18.23 10.89 -0.10
C LEU A 208 -17.50 11.85 0.84
N LYS A 209 -17.28 11.46 2.10
CA LYS A 209 -16.50 12.25 3.08
C LYS A 209 -15.08 12.46 2.58
N ASN A 210 -14.42 11.39 2.10
CA ASN A 210 -13.07 11.48 1.55
C ASN A 210 -13.03 12.45 0.36
N THR A 211 -13.96 12.31 -0.60
CA THR A 211 -14.05 13.21 -1.75
C THR A 211 -14.27 14.67 -1.32
N ALA A 212 -15.20 14.93 -0.42
CA ALA A 212 -15.51 16.27 0.06
C ALA A 212 -14.31 16.95 0.75
N CYS A 213 -13.50 16.19 1.48
CA CYS A 213 -12.32 16.70 2.16
C CYS A 213 -11.10 16.84 1.23
N SER A 214 -11.15 16.37 -0.01
CA SER A 214 -10.01 16.41 -0.94
C SER A 214 -9.68 17.82 -1.43
N GLY A 215 -10.58 18.79 -1.27
CA GLY A 215 -10.34 20.19 -1.61
C GLY A 215 -9.13 20.80 -0.89
N PHE A 216 -8.77 20.27 0.27
CA PHE A 216 -7.53 20.65 0.98
C PHE A 216 -6.27 20.46 0.12
N PHE A 217 -6.26 19.49 -0.78
CA PHE A 217 -5.14 19.18 -1.68
C PHE A 217 -5.22 19.92 -3.02
N SER A 218 -6.05 20.96 -3.12
CA SER A 218 -6.13 21.82 -4.31
C SER A 218 -4.83 22.60 -4.52
N SER A 219 -4.37 22.68 -5.76
CA SER A 219 -3.24 23.53 -6.13
C SER A 219 -3.55 25.02 -5.93
N ASP A 220 -4.80 25.42 -6.08
CA ASP A 220 -5.22 26.82 -5.90
C ASP A 220 -4.99 27.23 -4.44
N ARG A 221 -5.42 26.41 -3.46
CA ARG A 221 -5.15 26.66 -2.05
C ARG A 221 -3.64 26.78 -1.78
N THR A 222 -2.85 25.88 -2.34
CA THR A 222 -1.38 25.90 -2.15
C THR A 222 -0.77 27.20 -2.66
N ILE A 223 -1.21 27.68 -3.82
CA ILE A 223 -0.71 28.93 -4.40
C ILE A 223 -1.20 30.14 -3.57
N GLU A 224 -2.44 30.11 -3.10
CA GLU A 224 -2.96 31.17 -2.20
C GLU A 224 -2.14 31.27 -0.91
N GLU A 225 -1.81 30.15 -0.28
CA GLU A 225 -0.94 30.11 0.89
C GLU A 225 0.47 30.65 0.58
N TYR A 226 1.05 30.31 -0.57
CA TYR A 226 2.35 30.87 -0.98
C TYR A 226 2.26 32.38 -1.20
N ILE A 227 1.17 32.88 -1.76
CA ILE A 227 0.94 34.32 -1.92
C ILE A 227 0.94 35.01 -0.54
N HIS A 228 0.16 34.52 0.40
CA HIS A 228 -0.02 35.15 1.70
C HIS A 228 1.18 34.96 2.63
N ASP A 229 1.75 33.76 2.67
CA ASP A 229 2.73 33.40 3.71
C ASP A 229 4.18 33.63 3.28
N ILE A 230 4.44 33.66 1.97
CA ILE A 230 5.80 33.71 1.40
C ILE A 230 6.02 34.93 0.53
N TRP A 231 5.22 35.08 -0.54
CA TRP A 231 5.54 36.05 -1.60
C TRP A 231 5.13 37.49 -1.29
N PHE A 232 4.01 37.68 -0.62
CA PHE A 232 3.46 38.99 -0.31
C PHE A 232 3.20 39.16 1.20
N LYS A 233 3.97 38.48 2.03
CA LYS A 233 3.91 38.64 3.48
C LYS A 233 4.27 40.08 3.82
N GLU A 234 3.31 40.85 4.36
CA GLU A 234 3.61 42.16 4.94
C GLU A 234 4.55 41.95 6.14
N VAL A 235 5.66 42.66 6.14
CA VAL A 235 6.72 42.61 7.19
C VAL A 235 6.30 43.44 8.40
#